data_3ef3b31488165f6adf9919e86fea6d5e
#
_entry.id   3ef3b31488165f6adf9919e86fea6d5e
#
_cell.length_a   1.000
_cell.length_b   1.000
_cell.length_c   1.000
_cell.angle_alpha   90.00
_cell.angle_beta   90.00
_cell.angle_gamma   90.00
#
_symmetry.space_group_name_H-M   'P 1'
#
loop_
_entity.id
_entity.type
_entity.pdbx_description
1 polymer ?
#
loop_
_entity_poly.entity_id
_entity_poly.type
_entity_poly.pdbx_seq_one_letter_code
_entity_poly.pdbx_strand_id
1 'polypeptide(L)'
;MKDSALLLSHVFSRFADQKAMILRLLQDSDPFRTLCRDYQKCANALAYWKRTAAEEAPLRRKEYDELLKELEQEIVDRLQEENP
;
A
#
# COMPACT_ATOMS: atom_id res chain seq x y z
N MET A 1 -10.12 2.69 14.51
CA MET A 1 -9.43 1.80 15.44
C MET A 1 -7.96 2.12 15.48
N LYS A 2 -7.40 2.00 16.63
CA LYS A 2 -5.97 2.29 16.84
C LYS A 2 -5.07 1.45 15.95
N ASP A 3 -5.55 0.30 15.52
CA ASP A 3 -4.73 -0.63 14.78
C ASP A 3 -4.62 -0.33 13.30
N SER A 4 -5.41 0.63 12.80
CA SER A 4 -5.39 0.95 11.38
C SER A 4 -3.99 1.38 10.91
N ALA A 5 -3.31 2.20 11.71
CA ALA A 5 -1.98 2.67 11.35
C ALA A 5 -0.97 1.53 11.30
N LEU A 6 -1.09 0.56 12.23
CA LEU A 6 -0.20 -0.60 12.24
C LEU A 6 -0.49 -1.53 11.07
N LEU A 7 -1.77 -1.72 10.75
CA LEU A 7 -2.17 -2.58 9.65
C LEU A 7 -1.77 -2.00 8.30
N LEU A 8 -1.60 -0.68 8.22
CA LEU A 8 -1.25 0.01 6.99
C LEU A 8 0.09 0.71 7.11
N SER A 9 1.04 0.07 7.80
CA SER A 9 2.34 0.67 8.07
C SER A 9 3.08 1.11 6.80
N HIS A 10 2.99 0.33 5.73
CA HIS A 10 3.67 0.69 4.48
C HIS A 10 3.02 1.90 3.82
N VAL A 11 1.69 2.02 3.93
CA VAL A 11 1.00 3.18 3.39
C VAL A 11 1.46 4.44 4.11
N PHE A 12 1.43 4.42 5.44
CA PHE A 12 1.79 5.62 6.21
C PHE A 12 3.27 5.95 6.12
N SER A 13 4.11 4.93 5.95
CA SER A 13 5.54 5.17 5.74
C SER A 13 5.81 5.83 4.40
N ARG A 14 5.17 5.32 3.36
CA ARG A 14 5.39 5.81 2.00
C ARG A 14 4.81 7.20 1.77
N PHE A 15 3.69 7.50 2.43
CA PHE A 15 2.98 8.77 2.24
C PHE A 15 2.90 9.56 3.55
N ALA A 16 4.02 9.64 4.25
CA ALA A 16 4.05 10.25 5.58
C ALA A 16 3.57 11.70 5.57
N ASP A 17 3.85 12.44 4.50
CA ASP A 17 3.46 13.84 4.39
C ASP A 17 1.97 14.05 4.25
N GLN A 18 1.22 13.00 3.93
CA GLN A 18 -0.20 13.10 3.65
C GLN A 18 -1.05 12.30 4.62
N LYS A 19 -0.51 12.05 5.80
CA LYS A 19 -1.18 11.21 6.79
C LYS A 19 -2.59 11.67 7.12
N ALA A 20 -2.77 12.98 7.31
CA ALA A 20 -4.09 13.51 7.69
C ALA A 20 -5.13 13.24 6.61
N MET A 21 -4.75 13.45 5.34
CA MET A 21 -5.65 13.19 4.23
C MET A 21 -5.96 11.70 4.11
N ILE A 22 -4.95 10.85 4.29
CA ILE A 22 -5.15 9.41 4.22
C ILE A 22 -6.13 8.96 5.30
N LEU A 23 -5.97 9.45 6.53
CA LEU A 23 -6.87 9.09 7.61
C LEU A 23 -8.31 9.49 7.30
N ARG A 24 -8.49 10.68 6.72
CA ARG A 24 -9.82 11.14 6.35
C ARG A 24 -10.43 10.24 5.27
N LEU A 25 -9.66 9.94 4.23
CA LEU A 25 -10.16 9.09 3.15
C LEU A 25 -10.46 7.68 3.62
N LEU A 26 -9.69 7.16 4.57
CA LEU A 26 -9.97 5.85 5.14
C LEU A 26 -11.31 5.81 5.85
N GLN A 27 -11.75 6.92 6.41
CA GLN A 27 -13.06 7.00 7.05
C GLN A 27 -14.19 7.14 6.04
N ASP A 28 -13.94 7.88 4.96
CA ASP A 28 -15.00 8.30 4.05
C ASP A 28 -15.16 7.43 2.81
N SER A 29 -14.18 6.60 2.49
CA SER A 29 -14.19 5.91 1.19
C SER A 29 -13.84 4.43 1.34
N ASP A 30 -14.83 3.57 1.09
CA ASP A 30 -14.58 2.13 1.06
C ASP A 30 -13.59 1.73 -0.04
N PRO A 31 -13.70 2.28 -1.26
CA PRO A 31 -12.70 1.96 -2.30
C PRO A 31 -11.28 2.33 -1.89
N PHE A 32 -11.11 3.45 -1.20
CA PHE A 32 -9.78 3.85 -0.76
C PHE A 32 -9.25 2.89 0.31
N ARG A 33 -10.12 2.45 1.23
CA ARG A 33 -9.71 1.46 2.24
C ARG A 33 -9.23 0.18 1.59
N THR A 34 -9.97 -0.30 0.60
CA THR A 34 -9.60 -1.52 -0.12
C THR A 34 -8.25 -1.34 -0.82
N LEU A 35 -8.08 -0.20 -1.47
CA LEU A 35 -6.83 0.10 -2.16
C LEU A 35 -5.63 0.07 -1.21
N CYS A 36 -5.78 0.71 -0.06
CA CYS A 36 -4.69 0.74 0.93
C CYS A 36 -4.40 -0.64 1.50
N ARG A 37 -5.43 -1.44 1.73
CA ARG A 37 -5.23 -2.82 2.20
C ARG A 37 -4.50 -3.65 1.16
N ASP A 38 -4.88 -3.51 -0.10
CA ASP A 38 -4.23 -4.25 -1.17
C ASP A 38 -2.75 -3.85 -1.28
N TYR A 39 -2.47 -2.56 -1.15
CA TYR A 39 -1.10 -2.07 -1.16
C TYR A 39 -0.30 -2.70 -0.01
N GLN A 40 -0.87 -2.71 1.20
CA GLN A 40 -0.19 -3.27 2.35
C GLN A 40 0.07 -4.77 2.18
N LYS A 41 -0.94 -5.50 1.70
CA LYS A 41 -0.77 -6.94 1.46
C LYS A 41 0.31 -7.21 0.44
N CYS A 42 0.35 -6.41 -0.62
CA CYS A 42 1.35 -6.55 -1.65
C CYS A 42 2.76 -6.27 -1.09
N ALA A 43 2.88 -5.21 -0.28
CA ALA A 43 4.16 -4.88 0.34
C ALA A 43 4.63 -5.99 1.26
N ASN A 44 3.70 -6.58 2.02
CA ASN A 44 4.04 -7.70 2.91
C ASN A 44 4.50 -8.92 2.12
N ALA A 45 3.80 -9.21 1.02
CA ALA A 45 4.17 -10.35 0.18
C ALA A 45 5.55 -10.15 -0.45
N LEU A 46 5.82 -8.93 -0.92
CA LEU A 46 7.12 -8.62 -1.49
C LEU A 46 8.22 -8.82 -0.46
N ALA A 47 7.99 -8.35 0.76
CA ALA A 47 8.97 -8.52 1.85
C ALA A 47 9.23 -10.00 2.11
N TYR A 48 8.18 -10.83 2.09
CA TYR A 48 8.33 -12.26 2.28
C TYR A 48 9.21 -12.85 1.18
N TRP A 49 8.93 -12.53 -0.09
CA TRP A 49 9.68 -13.10 -1.20
C TRP A 49 11.13 -12.61 -1.25
N LYS A 50 11.40 -11.45 -0.67
CA LYS A 50 12.78 -10.95 -0.56
C LYS A 50 13.60 -11.74 0.46
N ARG A 51 12.93 -12.36 1.43
CA ARG A 51 13.60 -13.09 2.48
C ARG A 51 13.72 -14.59 2.24
N THR A 52 12.93 -15.10 1.32
CA THR A 52 12.91 -16.56 1.10
C THR A 52 13.91 -16.96 0.02
N ALA A 53 14.46 -18.17 0.16
CA ALA A 53 15.39 -18.74 -0.80
C ALA A 53 14.70 -19.67 -1.80
N ALA A 54 13.37 -19.68 -1.82
CA ALA A 54 12.61 -20.56 -2.71
C ALA A 54 12.97 -20.27 -4.17
N GLU A 55 12.88 -21.32 -4.99
CA GLU A 55 13.24 -21.26 -6.40
C GLU A 55 12.45 -20.21 -7.17
N GLU A 56 11.17 -20.07 -6.84
CA GLU A 56 10.30 -19.13 -7.53
C GLU A 56 10.41 -17.69 -7.01
N ALA A 57 11.23 -17.46 -5.98
CA ALA A 57 11.31 -16.14 -5.36
C ALA A 57 11.68 -15.00 -6.33
N PRO A 58 12.66 -15.17 -7.24
CA PRO A 58 12.98 -14.06 -8.15
C PRO A 58 11.80 -13.64 -9.01
N LEU A 59 11.03 -14.59 -9.51
CA LEU A 59 9.85 -14.28 -10.32
C LEU A 59 8.77 -13.60 -9.47
N ARG A 60 8.52 -14.11 -8.28
CA ARG A 60 7.52 -13.53 -7.40
C ARG A 60 7.88 -12.12 -6.97
N ARG A 61 9.17 -11.88 -6.68
CA ARG A 61 9.60 -10.53 -6.32
C ARG A 61 9.31 -9.54 -7.45
N LYS A 62 9.56 -9.96 -8.67
CA LYS A 62 9.30 -9.09 -9.81
C LYS A 62 7.82 -8.78 -9.94
N GLU A 63 6.98 -9.83 -9.84
CA GLU A 63 5.53 -9.66 -9.96
C GLU A 63 4.97 -8.73 -8.89
N TYR A 64 5.37 -8.93 -7.64
CA TYR A 64 4.86 -8.11 -6.55
C TYR A 64 5.42 -6.70 -6.59
N ASP A 65 6.66 -6.53 -7.04
CA ASP A 65 7.23 -5.19 -7.18
C ASP A 65 6.46 -4.38 -8.21
N GLU A 66 6.12 -4.99 -9.34
CA GLU A 66 5.36 -4.31 -10.38
C GLU A 66 3.95 -3.98 -9.91
N LEU A 67 3.30 -4.91 -9.22
CA LEU A 67 1.97 -4.67 -8.68
C LEU A 67 1.99 -3.55 -7.63
N LEU A 68 3.01 -3.56 -6.79
CA LEU A 68 3.13 -2.54 -5.75
C LEU A 68 3.22 -1.15 -6.36
N LYS A 69 3.98 -1.02 -7.46
CA LYS A 69 4.09 0.27 -8.14
C LYS A 69 2.77 0.72 -8.73
N GLU A 70 1.99 -0.21 -9.27
CA GLU A 70 0.68 0.11 -9.81
C GLU A 70 -0.27 0.58 -8.71
N LEU A 71 -0.28 -0.13 -7.58
CA LEU A 71 -1.12 0.24 -6.46
C LEU A 71 -0.69 1.58 -5.86
N GLU A 72 0.61 1.81 -5.79
CA GLU A 72 1.12 3.09 -5.31
C GLU A 72 0.64 4.24 -6.19
N GLN A 73 0.67 4.04 -7.50
CA GLN A 73 0.20 5.07 -8.42
C GLN A 73 -1.29 5.35 -8.23
N GLU A 74 -2.08 4.32 -7.99
CA GLU A 74 -3.50 4.53 -7.73
C GLU A 74 -3.72 5.34 -6.47
N ILE A 75 -2.94 5.08 -5.42
CA ILE A 75 -3.03 5.85 -4.19
C ILE A 75 -2.68 7.32 -4.47
N VAL A 76 -1.58 7.55 -5.18
CA VAL A 76 -1.16 8.90 -5.55
C VAL A 76 -2.29 9.62 -6.30
N ASP A 77 -2.89 8.95 -7.27
CA ASP A 77 -3.97 9.54 -8.05
C ASP A 77 -5.15 9.94 -7.18
N ARG A 78 -5.54 9.08 -6.24
CA ARG A 78 -6.64 9.38 -5.34
C ARG A 78 -6.32 10.56 -4.43
N LEU A 79 -5.09 10.63 -3.93
CA LEU A 79 -4.70 11.74 -3.08
C LEU A 79 -4.69 13.05 -3.85
N GLN A 80 -4.29 13.01 -5.12
CA GLN A 80 -4.29 14.21 -5.96
C GLN A 80 -5.69 14.68 -6.28
N GLU A 81 -6.64 13.76 -6.44
CA GLU A 81 -8.04 14.13 -6.66
C GLU A 81 -8.62 14.92 -5.49
N GLU A 82 -8.19 14.57 -4.26
CA GLU A 82 -8.69 15.25 -3.08
C GLU A 82 -7.98 16.56 -2.78
N ASN A 83 -6.88 16.82 -3.46
CA ASN A 83 -6.04 17.99 -3.19
C ASN A 83 -5.74 18.70 -4.51
N PRO A 84 -6.74 19.35 -5.10
CA PRO A 84 -6.60 20.04 -6.41
C PRO A 84 -5.66 21.22 -6.37
#